data_9ff8e7946031f3174f1babe8a9913586
#
_entry.id   9ff8e7946031f3174f1babe8a9913586
#
_cell.length_a   1.000
_cell.length_b   1.000
_cell.length_c   1.000
_cell.angle_alpha   90.00
_cell.angle_beta   90.00
_cell.angle_gamma   90.00
#
_symmetry.space_group_name_H-M   'P 1'
#
loop_
_entity.id
_entity.type
_entity.pdbx_description
1 polymer ?
#
loop_
_entity_poly.entity_id
_entity_poly.type
_entity_poly.pdbx_seq_one_letter_code
_entity_poly.pdbx_strand_id
1 'polypeptide(L)'
;MAAIRDHPLSLTLPYLAFTPVFVIGVAWLILGERVSARGAAGVLLVVAGAWLLNSDHARASDWRSWATPFAAILDEPGSRMMLTVAAIYAVTATLGKGAMRYLPPESFGAFYFALLGMAAFVLFVLPRPRMLLKLASRFWRVLGVGALMSLMVYTHFLAIQEVAVAYMIAVKRLSLLLGILYGALLFQETGLVARLPAGALMLAGVILILL
;
A
#
# COMPACT_ATOMS: atom_id res chain seq x y z
N MET A 1 -2.70 -2.48 -13.36
CA MET A 1 -3.07 -1.37 -14.26
C MET A 1 -4.49 -1.54 -14.83
N ALA A 2 -4.90 -2.72 -15.34
CA ALA A 2 -6.26 -2.93 -15.85
C ALA A 2 -7.35 -2.61 -14.80
N ALA A 3 -7.21 -3.10 -13.56
CA ALA A 3 -8.17 -2.84 -12.48
C ALA A 3 -8.44 -1.35 -12.23
N ILE A 4 -7.41 -0.51 -12.39
CA ILE A 4 -7.51 0.96 -12.16
C ILE A 4 -8.00 1.68 -13.41
N ARG A 5 -7.71 1.15 -14.59
CA ARG A 5 -8.10 1.76 -15.87
C ARG A 5 -9.56 1.54 -16.20
N ASP A 6 -10.06 0.33 -15.91
CA ASP A 6 -11.33 -0.17 -16.43
C ASP A 6 -12.47 -0.16 -15.37
N HIS A 7 -12.13 0.15 -14.10
CA HIS A 7 -13.08 0.17 -12.98
C HIS A 7 -12.92 1.42 -12.10
N PRO A 8 -14.00 1.90 -11.43
CA PRO A 8 -13.94 3.04 -10.53
C PRO A 8 -12.94 2.83 -9.38
N LEU A 9 -12.09 3.83 -9.15
CA LEU A 9 -11.06 3.77 -8.08
C LEU A 9 -11.67 3.61 -6.69
N SER A 10 -12.80 4.26 -6.43
CA SER A 10 -13.52 4.19 -5.15
C SER A 10 -13.96 2.77 -4.81
N LEU A 11 -14.25 1.95 -5.81
CA LEU A 11 -14.62 0.55 -5.61
C LEU A 11 -13.42 -0.39 -5.46
N THR A 12 -12.31 -0.08 -6.10
CA THR A 12 -11.16 -0.99 -6.19
C THR A 12 -10.10 -0.74 -5.12
N LEU A 13 -9.81 0.52 -4.78
CA LEU A 13 -8.75 0.87 -3.84
C LEU A 13 -8.95 0.31 -2.40
N PRO A 14 -10.17 0.21 -1.85
CA PRO A 14 -10.38 -0.35 -0.51
C PRO A 14 -9.77 -1.75 -0.35
N TYR A 15 -9.78 -2.58 -1.39
CA TYR A 15 -9.25 -3.94 -1.32
C TYR A 15 -7.74 -4.03 -1.12
N LEU A 16 -6.98 -3.00 -1.50
CA LEU A 16 -5.55 -2.92 -1.16
C LEU A 16 -5.29 -2.81 0.34
N ALA A 17 -6.28 -2.35 1.12
CA ALA A 17 -6.16 -2.30 2.58
C ALA A 17 -5.98 -3.69 3.20
N PHE A 18 -6.42 -4.76 2.54
CA PHE A 18 -6.25 -6.14 3.00
C PHE A 18 -4.81 -6.68 2.88
N THR A 19 -3.91 -5.96 2.18
CA THR A 19 -2.51 -6.40 2.03
C THR A 19 -1.86 -6.82 3.36
N PRO A 20 -1.94 -6.08 4.49
CA PRO A 20 -1.33 -6.49 5.75
C PRO A 20 -1.89 -7.81 6.29
N VAL A 21 -3.17 -8.10 6.06
CA VAL A 21 -3.79 -9.37 6.48
C VAL A 21 -3.19 -10.53 5.69
N PHE A 22 -3.07 -10.41 4.38
CA PHE A 22 -2.40 -11.42 3.55
C PHE A 22 -0.94 -11.61 3.94
N VAL A 23 -0.25 -10.51 4.29
CA VAL A 23 1.15 -10.57 4.75
C VAL A 23 1.30 -11.42 6.01
N ILE A 24 0.37 -11.40 6.96
CA ILE A 24 0.44 -12.24 8.16
C ILE A 24 0.60 -13.72 7.77
N GLY A 25 -0.24 -14.20 6.88
CA GLY A 25 -0.18 -15.59 6.41
C GLY A 25 1.06 -15.89 5.58
N VAL A 26 1.38 -15.02 4.62
CA VAL A 26 2.51 -15.21 3.69
C VAL A 26 3.86 -15.11 4.43
N ALA A 27 4.04 -14.16 5.35
CA ALA A 27 5.25 -14.00 6.11
C ALA A 27 5.45 -15.17 7.11
N TRP A 28 4.38 -15.69 7.67
CA TRP A 28 4.45 -16.91 8.47
C TRP A 28 4.92 -18.12 7.63
N LEU A 29 4.37 -18.30 6.44
CA LEU A 29 4.73 -19.42 5.56
C LEU A 29 6.17 -19.34 5.01
N ILE A 30 6.61 -18.14 4.60
CA ILE A 30 7.89 -17.96 3.89
C ILE A 30 9.04 -17.65 4.86
N LEU A 31 8.81 -16.81 5.86
CA LEU A 31 9.85 -16.33 6.78
C LEU A 31 9.78 -16.95 8.17
N GLY A 32 8.69 -17.65 8.50
CA GLY A 32 8.41 -18.14 9.84
C GLY A 32 8.04 -17.01 10.83
N GLU A 33 7.73 -15.82 10.34
CA GLU A 33 7.35 -14.69 11.20
C GLU A 33 6.05 -14.96 11.95
N ARG A 34 6.07 -14.79 13.26
CA ARG A 34 4.88 -14.89 14.09
C ARG A 34 4.46 -13.52 14.58
N VAL A 35 3.25 -13.16 14.26
CA VAL A 35 2.60 -11.93 14.74
C VAL A 35 1.92 -12.26 16.07
N SER A 36 2.12 -11.42 17.09
CA SER A 36 1.41 -11.57 18.37
C SER A 36 -0.09 -11.38 18.18
N ALA A 37 -0.92 -11.96 19.06
CA ALA A 37 -2.36 -11.77 19.00
C ALA A 37 -2.77 -10.27 19.10
N ARG A 38 -2.05 -9.51 19.93
CA ARG A 38 -2.23 -8.07 20.05
C ARG A 38 -1.86 -7.35 18.75
N GLY A 39 -0.71 -7.70 18.17
CA GLY A 39 -0.27 -7.12 16.91
C GLY A 39 -1.21 -7.47 15.75
N ALA A 40 -1.74 -8.69 15.70
CA ALA A 40 -2.76 -9.09 14.72
C ALA A 40 -4.05 -8.26 14.87
N ALA A 41 -4.52 -8.05 16.10
CA ALA A 41 -5.65 -7.18 16.37
C ALA A 41 -5.38 -5.73 15.91
N GLY A 42 -4.18 -5.21 16.17
CA GLY A 42 -3.76 -3.89 15.68
C GLY A 42 -3.77 -3.80 14.15
N VAL A 43 -3.24 -4.81 13.45
CA VAL A 43 -3.29 -4.90 11.99
C VAL A 43 -4.73 -4.89 11.48
N LEU A 44 -5.62 -5.66 12.11
CA LEU A 44 -7.04 -5.69 11.73
C LEU A 44 -7.73 -4.34 11.93
N LEU A 45 -7.42 -3.62 13.01
CA LEU A 45 -7.94 -2.26 13.24
C LEU A 45 -7.47 -1.28 12.17
N VAL A 46 -6.18 -1.32 11.79
CA VAL A 46 -5.64 -0.49 10.70
C VAL A 46 -6.35 -0.80 9.38
N VAL A 47 -6.55 -2.09 9.09
CA VAL A 47 -7.23 -2.53 7.85
C VAL A 47 -8.69 -2.09 7.84
N ALA A 48 -9.40 -2.24 8.97
CA ALA A 48 -10.79 -1.80 9.10
C ALA A 48 -10.92 -0.28 8.92
N GLY A 49 -10.02 0.49 9.54
CA GLY A 49 -9.97 1.95 9.35
C GLY A 49 -9.64 2.35 7.90
N ALA A 50 -8.67 1.72 7.27
CA ALA A 50 -8.32 1.98 5.87
C ALA A 50 -9.45 1.58 4.90
N TRP A 51 -10.16 0.49 5.21
CA TRP A 51 -11.35 0.09 4.49
C TRP A 51 -12.45 1.14 4.60
N LEU A 52 -12.80 1.53 5.83
CA LEU A 52 -13.82 2.55 6.09
C LEU A 52 -13.49 3.88 5.39
N LEU A 53 -12.22 4.25 5.37
CA LEU A 53 -11.74 5.48 4.75
C LEU A 53 -11.95 5.52 3.24
N ASN A 54 -11.83 4.38 2.57
CA ASN A 54 -11.91 4.24 1.11
C ASN A 54 -13.28 3.75 0.63
N SER A 55 -14.22 3.47 1.54
CA SER A 55 -15.56 3.02 1.18
C SER A 55 -16.54 4.19 1.21
N ASP A 56 -16.72 4.85 0.07
CA ASP A 56 -17.69 5.95 -0.10
C ASP A 56 -19.16 5.53 0.16
N HIS A 57 -19.42 4.22 0.23
CA HIS A 57 -20.75 3.62 0.37
C HIS A 57 -21.10 3.17 1.79
N ALA A 58 -20.16 3.20 2.74
CA ALA A 58 -20.44 2.85 4.13
C ALA A 58 -21.19 3.98 4.84
N ARG A 59 -22.51 4.05 4.64
CA ARG A 59 -23.37 4.90 5.48
C ARG A 59 -23.43 4.29 6.87
N ALA A 60 -23.01 5.06 7.88
CA ALA A 60 -22.97 4.63 9.28
C ALA A 60 -24.32 4.13 9.85
N SER A 61 -25.42 4.41 9.15
CA SER A 61 -26.77 4.07 9.59
C SER A 61 -27.28 2.69 9.17
N ASP A 62 -26.59 1.99 8.24
CA ASP A 62 -27.05 0.69 7.76
C ASP A 62 -25.94 -0.36 7.81
N TRP A 63 -26.00 -1.23 8.82
CA TRP A 63 -25.03 -2.32 9.02
C TRP A 63 -24.98 -3.31 7.83
N ARG A 64 -26.05 -3.43 7.06
CA ARG A 64 -26.08 -4.26 5.84
C ARG A 64 -25.24 -3.66 4.74
N SER A 65 -25.04 -2.33 4.71
CA SER A 65 -24.16 -1.67 3.75
C SER A 65 -22.69 -2.03 3.95
N TRP A 66 -22.31 -2.53 5.13
CA TRP A 66 -20.94 -2.99 5.44
C TRP A 66 -20.61 -4.36 4.83
N ALA A 67 -21.65 -5.16 4.54
CA ALA A 67 -21.51 -6.46 3.89
C ALA A 67 -21.50 -6.36 2.35
N THR A 68 -22.09 -5.30 1.79
CA THR A 68 -22.17 -5.10 0.33
C THR A 68 -20.80 -5.11 -0.38
N PRO A 69 -19.70 -4.56 0.17
CA PRO A 69 -18.41 -4.65 -0.46
C PRO A 69 -17.87 -6.09 -0.54
N PHE A 70 -18.22 -6.96 0.44
CA PHE A 70 -17.82 -8.36 0.39
C PHE A 70 -18.63 -9.15 -0.65
N ALA A 71 -19.90 -8.83 -0.85
CA ALA A 71 -20.69 -9.36 -1.95
C ALA A 71 -20.14 -8.89 -3.31
N ALA A 72 -19.74 -7.62 -3.42
CA ALA A 72 -19.12 -7.07 -4.62
C ALA A 72 -17.80 -7.77 -5.01
N ILE A 73 -17.07 -8.41 -4.06
CA ILE A 73 -15.90 -9.23 -4.39
C ILE A 73 -16.28 -10.38 -5.34
N LEU A 74 -17.45 -10.98 -5.15
CA LEU A 74 -17.92 -12.10 -5.97
C LEU A 74 -18.42 -11.63 -7.33
N ASP A 75 -19.07 -10.47 -7.37
CA ASP A 75 -19.80 -9.99 -8.54
C ASP A 75 -18.96 -9.07 -9.44
N GLU A 76 -17.96 -8.38 -8.90
CA GLU A 76 -17.23 -7.32 -9.59
C GLU A 76 -15.79 -7.73 -9.96
N PRO A 77 -15.45 -7.80 -11.27
CA PRO A 77 -14.10 -8.18 -11.71
C PRO A 77 -12.99 -7.27 -11.17
N GLY A 78 -13.25 -5.96 -11.04
CA GLY A 78 -12.29 -4.98 -10.52
C GLY A 78 -11.89 -5.24 -9.08
N SER A 79 -12.85 -5.60 -8.23
CA SER A 79 -12.64 -5.95 -6.82
C SER A 79 -11.79 -7.21 -6.68
N ARG A 80 -12.09 -8.25 -7.46
CA ARG A 80 -11.30 -9.49 -7.50
C ARG A 80 -9.86 -9.24 -7.96
N MET A 81 -9.70 -8.45 -9.03
CA MET A 81 -8.37 -8.08 -9.54
C MET A 81 -7.57 -7.33 -8.48
N MET A 82 -8.18 -6.40 -7.75
CA MET A 82 -7.47 -5.62 -6.75
C MET A 82 -7.11 -6.45 -5.51
N LEU A 83 -7.98 -7.38 -5.11
CA LEU A 83 -7.67 -8.34 -4.05
C LEU A 83 -6.49 -9.25 -4.44
N THR A 84 -6.45 -9.69 -5.70
CA THR A 84 -5.30 -10.43 -6.26
C THR A 84 -4.02 -9.59 -6.23
N VAL A 85 -4.11 -8.31 -6.56
CA VAL A 85 -2.97 -7.37 -6.45
C VAL A 85 -2.51 -7.24 -5.00
N ALA A 86 -3.44 -7.17 -4.03
CA ALA A 86 -3.10 -7.13 -2.61
C ALA A 86 -2.36 -8.40 -2.15
N ALA A 87 -2.77 -9.57 -2.64
CA ALA A 87 -2.09 -10.84 -2.37
C ALA A 87 -0.68 -10.88 -3.01
N ILE A 88 -0.54 -10.43 -4.25
CA ILE A 88 0.78 -10.33 -4.92
C ILE A 88 1.69 -9.36 -4.15
N TYR A 89 1.19 -8.22 -3.68
CA TYR A 89 1.97 -7.31 -2.85
C TYR A 89 2.40 -7.93 -1.53
N ALA A 90 1.57 -8.77 -0.92
CA ALA A 90 1.95 -9.51 0.29
C ALA A 90 3.14 -10.45 0.02
N VAL A 91 3.09 -11.19 -1.08
CA VAL A 91 4.19 -12.07 -1.50
C VAL A 91 5.46 -11.28 -1.79
N THR A 92 5.37 -10.22 -2.59
CA THR A 92 6.55 -9.41 -2.98
C THR A 92 7.18 -8.70 -1.79
N ALA A 93 6.40 -8.17 -0.84
CA ALA A 93 6.91 -7.55 0.38
C ALA A 93 7.64 -8.57 1.26
N THR A 94 7.06 -9.76 1.42
CA THR A 94 7.68 -10.85 2.20
C THR A 94 8.95 -11.37 1.56
N LEU A 95 8.96 -11.59 0.25
CA LEU A 95 10.16 -12.00 -0.49
C LEU A 95 11.24 -10.92 -0.44
N GLY A 96 10.87 -9.64 -0.51
CA GLY A 96 11.80 -8.52 -0.37
C GLY A 96 12.53 -8.57 0.97
N LYS A 97 11.80 -8.78 2.08
CA LYS A 97 12.43 -8.98 3.39
C LYS A 97 13.31 -10.23 3.44
N GLY A 98 12.83 -11.33 2.86
CA GLY A 98 13.60 -12.57 2.77
C GLY A 98 14.93 -12.42 2.04
N ALA A 99 14.94 -11.64 0.97
CA ALA A 99 16.14 -11.37 0.16
C ALA A 99 17.19 -10.54 0.91
N MET A 100 16.80 -9.73 1.89
CA MET A 100 17.74 -8.99 2.75
C MET A 100 18.56 -9.88 3.70
N ARG A 101 18.30 -11.17 3.74
CA ARG A 101 19.21 -12.14 4.41
C ARG A 101 20.53 -12.32 3.64
N TYR A 102 20.56 -11.97 2.36
CA TYR A 102 21.71 -12.12 1.47
C TYR A 102 22.42 -10.81 1.14
N LEU A 103 21.74 -9.67 1.32
CA LEU A 103 22.27 -8.34 1.02
C LEU A 103 21.89 -7.38 2.15
N PRO A 104 22.80 -6.47 2.56
CA PRO A 104 22.49 -5.46 3.57
C PRO A 104 21.30 -4.59 3.12
N PRO A 105 20.39 -4.20 4.03
CA PRO A 105 19.20 -3.41 3.69
C PRO A 105 19.50 -2.11 2.99
N GLU A 106 20.62 -1.46 3.37
CA GLU A 106 21.07 -0.20 2.78
C GLU A 106 21.38 -0.33 1.29
N SER A 107 21.89 -1.50 0.89
CA SER A 107 22.28 -1.80 -0.50
C SER A 107 21.15 -2.48 -1.27
N PHE A 108 20.32 -3.28 -0.59
CA PHE A 108 19.29 -4.08 -1.24
C PHE A 108 18.28 -3.22 -2.01
N GLY A 109 17.78 -2.16 -1.38
CA GLY A 109 16.83 -1.25 -2.01
C GLY A 109 17.38 -0.62 -3.28
N ALA A 110 18.61 -0.09 -3.22
CA ALA A 110 19.28 0.52 -4.36
C ALA A 110 19.48 -0.49 -5.50
N PHE A 111 20.00 -1.67 -5.19
CA PHE A 111 20.25 -2.73 -6.15
C PHE A 111 18.97 -3.24 -6.82
N TYR A 112 17.94 -3.54 -6.02
CA TYR A 112 16.65 -4.01 -6.52
C TYR A 112 16.00 -3.01 -7.47
N PHE A 113 15.94 -1.73 -7.08
CA PHE A 113 15.33 -0.70 -7.93
C PHE A 113 16.19 -0.29 -9.10
N ALA A 114 17.51 -0.41 -9.02
CA ALA A 114 18.40 -0.24 -10.19
C ALA A 114 18.13 -1.32 -11.24
N LEU A 115 18.03 -2.60 -10.83
CA LEU A 115 17.67 -3.70 -11.72
C LEU A 115 16.28 -3.52 -12.32
N LEU A 116 15.30 -3.18 -11.51
CA LEU A 116 13.92 -2.95 -11.97
C LEU A 116 13.85 -1.77 -12.93
N GLY A 117 14.57 -0.68 -12.63
CA GLY A 117 14.67 0.50 -13.49
C GLY A 117 15.35 0.19 -14.83
N MET A 118 16.42 -0.59 -14.78
CA MET A 118 17.13 -1.05 -15.99
C MET A 118 16.23 -1.94 -16.85
N ALA A 119 15.55 -2.91 -16.24
CA ALA A 119 14.59 -3.77 -16.94
C ALA A 119 13.46 -2.95 -17.57
N ALA A 120 12.87 -2.02 -16.81
CA ALA A 120 11.83 -1.14 -17.32
C ALA A 120 12.33 -0.23 -18.47
N PHE A 121 13.55 0.28 -18.37
CA PHE A 121 14.17 1.08 -19.42
C PHE A 121 14.33 0.26 -20.71
N VAL A 122 14.90 -0.94 -20.61
CA VAL A 122 15.11 -1.82 -21.78
C VAL A 122 13.79 -2.24 -22.41
N LEU A 123 12.80 -2.62 -21.60
CA LEU A 123 11.54 -3.17 -22.12
C LEU A 123 10.57 -2.09 -22.63
N PHE A 124 10.55 -0.90 -22.04
CA PHE A 124 9.50 0.09 -22.31
C PHE A 124 10.03 1.38 -22.95
N VAL A 125 11.24 1.82 -22.61
CA VAL A 125 11.80 3.10 -23.06
C VAL A 125 12.61 2.92 -24.32
N LEU A 126 13.51 1.93 -24.35
CA LEU A 126 14.39 1.67 -25.49
C LEU A 126 13.64 1.44 -26.82
N PRO A 127 12.50 0.67 -26.83
CA PRO A 127 11.71 0.52 -28.06
C PRO A 127 10.97 1.80 -28.50
N ARG A 128 10.96 2.85 -27.66
CA ARG A 128 10.16 4.08 -27.87
C ARG A 128 11.02 5.33 -27.67
N PRO A 129 11.94 5.66 -28.57
CA PRO A 129 12.90 6.77 -28.38
C PRO A 129 12.23 8.14 -28.14
N ARG A 130 11.00 8.34 -28.62
CA ARG A 130 10.20 9.54 -28.32
C ARG A 130 9.89 9.71 -26.82
N MET A 131 9.90 8.64 -26.03
CA MET A 131 9.76 8.75 -24.56
C MET A 131 10.97 9.39 -23.91
N LEU A 132 12.18 9.14 -24.41
CA LEU A 132 13.40 9.76 -23.91
C LEU A 132 13.36 11.29 -24.05
N LEU A 133 12.89 11.79 -25.19
CA LEU A 133 12.74 13.22 -25.41
C LEU A 133 11.74 13.85 -24.44
N LYS A 134 10.64 13.17 -24.15
CA LYS A 134 9.65 13.62 -23.16
C LYS A 134 10.20 13.61 -21.72
N LEU A 135 11.02 12.63 -21.37
CA LEU A 135 11.68 12.57 -20.07
C LEU A 135 12.73 13.68 -19.94
N ALA A 136 13.55 13.90 -20.97
CA ALA A 136 14.55 14.95 -21.01
C ALA A 136 13.93 16.36 -20.88
N SER A 137 12.80 16.61 -21.54
CA SER A 137 12.09 17.91 -21.46
C SER A 137 11.51 18.20 -20.06
N ARG A 138 11.42 17.18 -19.19
CA ARG A 138 10.90 17.30 -17.81
C ARG A 138 11.94 16.86 -16.77
N PHE A 139 13.20 16.97 -17.08
CA PHE A 139 14.33 16.43 -16.31
C PHE A 139 14.21 16.71 -14.80
N TRP A 140 14.00 17.95 -14.39
CA TRP A 140 13.92 18.34 -12.99
C TRP A 140 12.73 17.70 -12.23
N ARG A 141 11.60 17.52 -12.92
CA ARG A 141 10.44 16.84 -12.34
C ARG A 141 10.71 15.35 -12.16
N VAL A 142 11.32 14.72 -13.16
CA VAL A 142 11.69 13.29 -13.12
C VAL A 142 12.74 13.06 -12.02
N LEU A 143 13.74 13.94 -11.93
CA LEU A 143 14.77 13.88 -10.89
C LEU A 143 14.15 14.02 -9.48
N GLY A 144 13.27 14.98 -9.27
CA GLY A 144 12.59 15.20 -7.98
C GLY A 144 11.75 13.99 -7.55
N VAL A 145 10.95 13.44 -8.47
CA VAL A 145 10.18 12.21 -8.19
C VAL A 145 11.12 11.04 -7.92
N GLY A 146 12.19 10.89 -8.70
CA GLY A 146 13.19 9.83 -8.51
C GLY A 146 13.87 9.92 -7.13
N ALA A 147 14.27 11.13 -6.72
CA ALA A 147 14.91 11.36 -5.42
C ALA A 147 13.96 11.02 -4.24
N LEU A 148 12.70 11.47 -4.32
CA LEU A 148 11.69 11.14 -3.30
C LEU A 148 11.39 9.64 -3.24
N MET A 149 11.29 8.98 -4.40
CA MET A 149 11.12 7.53 -4.48
C MET A 149 12.33 6.78 -3.90
N SER A 150 13.55 7.23 -4.19
CA SER A 150 14.77 6.62 -3.65
C SER A 150 14.83 6.75 -2.12
N LEU A 151 14.49 7.92 -1.58
CA LEU A 151 14.40 8.13 -0.14
C LEU A 151 13.34 7.23 0.50
N MET A 152 12.16 7.15 -0.10
CA MET A 152 11.07 6.28 0.36
C MET A 152 11.47 4.80 0.35
N VAL A 153 12.16 4.36 -0.70
CA VAL A 153 12.63 2.97 -0.82
C VAL A 153 13.70 2.67 0.23
N TYR A 154 14.67 3.57 0.38
CA TYR A 154 15.74 3.41 1.37
C TYR A 154 15.17 3.29 2.80
N THR A 155 14.33 4.22 3.20
CA THR A 155 13.69 4.20 4.52
C THR A 155 12.76 2.99 4.70
N HIS A 156 12.08 2.55 3.63
CA HIS A 156 11.22 1.37 3.66
C HIS A 156 12.00 0.10 3.98
N PHE A 157 13.16 -0.13 3.33
CA PHE A 157 13.94 -1.34 3.56
C PHE A 157 14.64 -1.33 4.91
N LEU A 158 15.06 -0.18 5.41
CA LEU A 158 15.54 -0.07 6.78
C LEU A 158 14.45 -0.43 7.80
N ALA A 159 13.26 0.13 7.64
CA ALA A 159 12.17 -0.10 8.59
C ALA A 159 11.63 -1.54 8.57
N ILE A 160 11.53 -2.17 7.40
CA ILE A 160 10.98 -3.54 7.30
C ILE A 160 11.90 -4.60 7.89
N GLN A 161 13.19 -4.30 8.04
CA GLN A 161 14.14 -5.18 8.69
C GLN A 161 13.87 -5.29 10.20
N GLU A 162 13.53 -4.18 10.84
CA GLU A 162 13.42 -4.05 12.28
C GLU A 162 12.14 -4.68 12.85
N VAL A 163 11.09 -4.81 12.03
CA VAL A 163 9.77 -5.26 12.48
C VAL A 163 9.17 -6.35 11.57
N ALA A 164 8.14 -7.05 12.05
CA ALA A 164 7.39 -7.98 11.21
C ALA A 164 6.83 -7.27 9.98
N VAL A 165 6.86 -7.94 8.81
CA VAL A 165 6.40 -7.38 7.54
C VAL A 165 4.97 -6.85 7.64
N ALA A 166 4.08 -7.61 8.32
CA ALA A 166 2.69 -7.22 8.50
C ALA A 166 2.55 -5.89 9.24
N TYR A 167 3.36 -5.65 10.27
CA TYR A 167 3.33 -4.40 11.05
C TYR A 167 3.78 -3.22 10.19
N MET A 168 4.90 -3.37 9.48
CA MET A 168 5.40 -2.32 8.61
C MET A 168 4.38 -1.94 7.53
N ILE A 169 3.77 -2.92 6.88
CA ILE A 169 2.78 -2.66 5.84
C ILE A 169 1.49 -2.05 6.42
N ALA A 170 1.07 -2.43 7.63
CA ALA A 170 -0.07 -1.83 8.31
C ALA A 170 0.21 -0.34 8.65
N VAL A 171 1.35 -0.05 9.28
CA VAL A 171 1.75 1.33 9.61
C VAL A 171 1.86 2.20 8.35
N LYS A 172 2.37 1.66 7.25
CA LYS A 172 2.44 2.37 5.97
C LYS A 172 1.06 2.85 5.47
N ARG A 173 -0.03 2.20 5.87
CA ARG A 173 -1.39 2.65 5.53
C ARG A 173 -1.78 3.98 6.17
N LEU A 174 -1.08 4.44 7.22
CA LEU A 174 -1.28 5.78 7.77
C LEU A 174 -1.01 6.89 6.74
N SER A 175 -0.27 6.61 5.68
CA SER A 175 -0.09 7.55 4.56
C SER A 175 -1.42 7.98 3.92
N LEU A 176 -2.48 7.18 4.04
CA LEU A 176 -3.83 7.55 3.58
C LEU A 176 -4.38 8.72 4.39
N LEU A 177 -4.11 8.77 5.70
CA LEU A 177 -4.52 9.89 6.56
C LEU A 177 -3.79 11.17 6.19
N LEU A 178 -2.50 11.07 5.89
CA LEU A 178 -1.72 12.22 5.39
C LEU A 178 -2.27 12.70 4.04
N GLY A 179 -2.63 11.78 3.15
CA GLY A 179 -3.25 12.12 1.87
C GLY A 179 -4.55 12.92 2.04
N ILE A 180 -5.40 12.52 2.98
CA ILE A 180 -6.65 13.22 3.29
C ILE A 180 -6.38 14.60 3.90
N LEU A 181 -5.41 14.67 4.82
CA LEU A 181 -5.03 15.94 5.43
C LEU A 181 -4.51 16.93 4.36
N TYR A 182 -3.67 16.46 3.44
CA TYR A 182 -3.22 17.27 2.30
C TYR A 182 -4.36 17.65 1.37
N GLY A 183 -5.31 16.74 1.10
CA GLY A 183 -6.52 17.02 0.32
C GLY A 183 -7.33 18.15 0.93
N ALA A 184 -7.56 18.10 2.24
CA ALA A 184 -8.29 19.15 2.96
C ALA A 184 -7.54 20.48 3.01
N LEU A 185 -6.22 20.47 3.28
CA LEU A 185 -5.42 21.69 3.44
C LEU A 185 -5.08 22.37 2.12
N LEU A 186 -4.70 21.61 1.09
CA LEU A 186 -4.22 22.17 -0.19
C LEU A 186 -5.33 22.31 -1.22
N PHE A 187 -6.31 21.39 -1.22
CA PHE A 187 -7.39 21.38 -2.20
C PHE A 187 -8.75 21.79 -1.63
N GLN A 188 -8.80 22.12 -0.32
CA GLN A 188 -10.02 22.55 0.39
C GLN A 188 -11.17 21.53 0.25
N GLU A 189 -10.82 20.23 0.21
CA GLU A 189 -11.80 19.17 0.12
C GLU A 189 -12.68 19.14 1.37
N THR A 190 -13.99 19.04 1.17
CA THR A 190 -14.98 18.90 2.25
C THR A 190 -15.09 17.44 2.70
N GLY A 191 -15.57 17.20 3.94
CA GLY A 191 -15.83 15.84 4.43
C GLY A 191 -14.75 15.25 5.34
N LEU A 192 -13.77 16.05 5.78
CA LEU A 192 -12.73 15.62 6.72
C LEU A 192 -13.34 15.00 7.99
N VAL A 193 -14.39 15.64 8.55
CA VAL A 193 -15.04 15.19 9.79
C VAL A 193 -15.64 13.78 9.65
N ALA A 194 -16.22 13.45 8.50
CA ALA A 194 -16.76 12.13 8.23
C ALA A 194 -15.67 11.03 8.20
N ARG A 195 -14.41 11.40 7.95
CA ARG A 195 -13.26 10.49 7.86
C ARG A 195 -12.51 10.33 9.19
N LEU A 196 -12.81 11.15 10.21
CA LEU A 196 -12.16 11.10 11.52
C LEU A 196 -12.29 9.73 12.22
N PRO A 197 -13.46 9.06 12.25
CA PRO A 197 -13.59 7.75 12.89
C PRO A 197 -12.66 6.70 12.26
N ALA A 198 -12.55 6.69 10.94
CA ALA A 198 -11.64 5.79 10.23
C ALA A 198 -10.17 6.07 10.61
N GLY A 199 -9.79 7.33 10.67
CA GLY A 199 -8.47 7.75 11.12
C GLY A 199 -8.17 7.34 12.56
N ALA A 200 -9.10 7.56 13.47
CA ALA A 200 -8.97 7.15 14.87
C ALA A 200 -8.78 5.63 15.00
N LEU A 201 -9.53 4.84 14.22
CA LEU A 201 -9.41 3.39 14.20
C LEU A 201 -8.01 2.95 13.71
N MET A 202 -7.48 3.58 12.68
CA MET A 202 -6.14 3.30 12.17
C MET A 202 -5.07 3.65 13.20
N LEU A 203 -5.18 4.80 13.87
CA LEU A 203 -4.24 5.21 14.90
C LEU A 203 -4.27 4.26 16.11
N ALA A 204 -5.47 3.88 16.56
CA ALA A 204 -5.65 2.89 17.63
C ALA A 204 -4.99 1.55 17.27
N GLY A 205 -5.13 1.11 16.02
CA GLY A 205 -4.47 -0.08 15.52
C GLY A 205 -2.95 0.01 15.56
N VAL A 206 -2.37 1.14 15.16
CA VAL A 206 -0.91 1.36 15.24
C VAL A 206 -0.43 1.37 16.69
N ILE A 207 -1.14 2.05 17.58
CA ILE A 207 -0.79 2.04 19.02
C ILE A 207 -0.78 0.60 19.53
N LEU A 208 -1.76 -0.21 19.16
CA LEU A 208 -1.84 -1.61 19.58
C LEU A 208 -0.70 -2.48 19.02
N ILE A 209 -0.17 -2.15 17.83
CA ILE A 209 0.99 -2.81 17.25
C ILE A 209 2.27 -2.47 18.03
N LEU A 210 2.39 -1.23 18.53
CA LEU A 210 3.59 -0.73 19.19
C LEU A 210 3.69 -1.13 20.66
N LEU A 211 2.56 -1.48 21.30
CA LEU A 211 2.50 -1.97 22.69
C LEU A 211 2.78 -3.48 22.79
#